data_e9c597e642d46d693c5ef48270a50737
#
_entry.id   e9c597e642d46d693c5ef48270a50737
#
_cell.length_a   1.000
_cell.length_b   1.000
_cell.length_c   1.000
_cell.angle_alpha   90.00
_cell.angle_beta   90.00
_cell.angle_gamma   90.00
#
_symmetry.space_group_name_H-M   'P 1'
#
loop_
_entity.id
_entity.type
_entity.pdbx_description
1 polymer ?
#
loop_
_entity_poly.entity_id
_entity_poly.type
_entity_poly.pdbx_seq_one_letter_code
_entity_poly.pdbx_strand_id
1 'polypeptide(L)'
;MIEIIDRREECNEPVGRIRVKGKLSAESPSPVDSTLVRGNLIAPLIDELPLLAVVGTQLPGGIEIRDATELRRKESDRIDVTVKNLRAMGAEVQEFEDGLAVHGRTQLLGAMLDSGGDHRIAMAFAVAALTATGDSEIGGAECVSVSFPDFFTLLESLVER
;
A
#
# COMPACT_ATOMS: atom_id res chain seq x y z
N MET A 1 -1.78 -11.15 -12.92
CA MET A 1 -2.83 -12.20 -12.75
C MET A 1 -2.76 -12.71 -11.33
N ILE A 2 -3.90 -12.71 -10.63
CA ILE A 2 -4.04 -13.28 -9.28
C ILE A 2 -4.95 -14.50 -9.40
N GLU A 3 -4.53 -15.62 -8.87
CA GLU A 3 -5.24 -16.90 -8.95
C GLU A 3 -5.31 -17.52 -7.55
N ILE A 4 -6.50 -17.93 -7.13
CA ILE A 4 -6.67 -18.68 -5.88
C ILE A 4 -6.69 -20.16 -6.22
N ILE A 5 -5.76 -20.91 -5.64
CA ILE A 5 -5.60 -22.35 -5.85
C ILE A 5 -5.74 -23.12 -4.55
N ASP A 6 -6.08 -24.41 -4.65
CA ASP A 6 -6.25 -25.30 -3.48
C ASP A 6 -7.23 -24.74 -2.43
N ARG A 7 -8.32 -24.13 -2.90
CA ARG A 7 -9.35 -23.60 -2.01
C ARG A 7 -10.05 -24.75 -1.27
N ARG A 8 -10.05 -24.69 0.04
CA ARG A 8 -10.72 -25.62 0.95
C ARG A 8 -11.30 -24.86 2.14
N GLU A 9 -12.03 -25.55 2.96
CA GLU A 9 -12.58 -25.01 4.21
C GLU A 9 -11.89 -25.70 5.40
N GLU A 10 -11.37 -24.92 6.34
CA GLU A 10 -10.79 -25.40 7.60
C GLU A 10 -11.38 -24.59 8.76
N CYS A 11 -11.97 -25.26 9.74
CA CYS A 11 -12.59 -24.60 10.89
C CYS A 11 -13.63 -23.54 10.53
N ASN A 12 -14.45 -23.78 9.49
CA ASN A 12 -15.42 -22.83 8.90
C ASN A 12 -14.81 -21.58 8.28
N GLU A 13 -13.51 -21.59 7.97
CA GLU A 13 -12.82 -20.51 7.30
C GLU A 13 -12.32 -20.96 5.93
N PRO A 14 -12.42 -20.12 4.89
CA PRO A 14 -11.87 -20.44 3.58
C PRO A 14 -10.33 -20.31 3.62
N VAL A 15 -9.66 -21.41 3.29
CA VAL A 15 -8.21 -21.49 3.21
C VAL A 15 -7.80 -21.82 1.78
N GLY A 16 -6.69 -21.27 1.32
CA GLY A 16 -6.18 -21.54 -0.02
C GLY A 16 -4.79 -20.97 -0.22
N ARG A 17 -4.24 -21.21 -1.41
CA ARG A 17 -3.00 -20.57 -1.86
C ARG A 17 -3.33 -19.47 -2.86
N ILE A 18 -2.63 -18.36 -2.75
CA ILE A 18 -2.70 -17.27 -3.71
C ILE A 18 -1.45 -17.34 -4.58
N ARG A 19 -1.65 -17.49 -5.90
CA ARG A 19 -0.58 -17.36 -6.87
C ARG A 19 -0.68 -15.99 -7.52
N VAL A 20 0.37 -15.21 -7.39
CA VAL A 20 0.48 -13.91 -8.06
C VAL A 20 1.51 -14.03 -9.17
N LYS A 21 1.10 -13.77 -10.41
CA LYS A 21 2.02 -13.60 -11.55
C LYS A 21 2.04 -12.11 -11.89
N GLY A 22 3.09 -11.43 -11.44
CA GLY A 22 3.35 -10.05 -11.78
C GLY A 22 3.95 -9.97 -13.19
N LYS A 23 3.31 -9.20 -14.04
CA LYS A 23 3.94 -8.53 -15.17
C LYS A 23 3.30 -7.17 -15.21
N LEU A 24 3.86 -6.24 -14.48
CA LEU A 24 3.63 -4.83 -14.76
C LEU A 24 4.35 -4.56 -16.09
N SER A 25 3.73 -5.00 -17.21
CA SER A 25 4.28 -4.68 -18.52
C SER A 25 4.15 -3.18 -18.71
N ALA A 26 5.26 -2.55 -19.06
CA ALA A 26 5.28 -1.15 -19.50
C ALA A 26 4.43 -0.89 -20.76
N GLU A 27 3.84 -1.94 -21.32
CA GLU A 27 3.08 -1.98 -22.55
C GLU A 27 1.61 -2.35 -22.31
N SER A 28 0.94 -1.68 -21.41
CA SER A 28 -0.53 -1.70 -21.43
C SER A 28 -0.99 -0.53 -22.32
N PRO A 29 -1.56 -0.80 -23.49
CA PRO A 29 -1.86 0.25 -24.49
C PRO A 29 -3.21 0.95 -24.24
N SER A 30 -3.64 1.09 -23.01
CA SER A 30 -4.82 1.89 -22.70
C SER A 30 -4.43 2.98 -21.71
N PRO A 31 -4.89 4.23 -21.91
CA PRO A 31 -5.02 5.16 -20.80
C PRO A 31 -6.04 4.53 -19.85
N VAL A 32 -5.55 3.76 -18.90
CA VAL A 32 -6.41 3.25 -17.84
C VAL A 32 -6.77 4.46 -17.02
N ASP A 33 -8.05 4.82 -17.04
CA ASP A 33 -8.60 5.75 -16.06
C ASP A 33 -8.11 5.32 -14.67
N SER A 34 -7.85 6.27 -13.80
CA SER A 34 -7.41 5.98 -12.43
C SER A 34 -8.31 4.91 -11.81
N THR A 35 -7.71 3.93 -11.14
CA THR A 35 -8.49 2.92 -10.43
C THR A 35 -9.23 3.60 -9.28
N LEU A 36 -10.56 3.62 -9.31
CA LEU A 36 -11.39 4.24 -8.28
C LEU A 36 -11.82 3.20 -7.23
N VAL A 37 -11.41 3.41 -5.97
CA VAL A 37 -11.80 2.63 -4.80
C VAL A 37 -12.71 3.48 -3.91
N ARG A 38 -14.00 3.11 -3.80
CA ARG A 38 -14.99 3.88 -3.04
C ARG A 38 -16.19 3.04 -2.62
N GLY A 39 -17.06 3.63 -1.80
CA GLY A 39 -18.34 3.05 -1.41
C GLY A 39 -18.17 1.72 -0.67
N ASN A 40 -18.86 0.67 -1.11
CA ASN A 40 -18.87 -0.63 -0.44
C ASN A 40 -17.51 -1.35 -0.40
N LEU A 41 -16.52 -0.87 -1.16
CA LEU A 41 -15.17 -1.44 -1.12
C LEU A 41 -14.36 -0.91 0.07
N ILE A 42 -14.73 0.23 0.64
CA ILE A 42 -13.92 0.88 1.68
C ILE A 42 -13.87 0.06 2.96
N ALA A 43 -15.02 -0.36 3.48
CA ALA A 43 -15.07 -1.08 4.76
C ALA A 43 -14.23 -2.38 4.76
N PRO A 44 -14.34 -3.29 3.76
CA PRO A 44 -13.53 -4.51 3.74
C PRO A 44 -12.05 -4.25 3.44
N LEU A 45 -11.67 -3.10 2.86
CA LEU A 45 -10.31 -2.76 2.50
C LEU A 45 -9.67 -1.71 3.41
N ILE A 46 -10.36 -1.29 4.47
CA ILE A 46 -9.99 -0.12 5.26
C ILE A 46 -8.53 -0.15 5.77
N ASP A 47 -8.06 -1.32 6.15
CA ASP A 47 -6.71 -1.50 6.68
C ASP A 47 -5.65 -1.67 5.58
N GLU A 48 -6.07 -1.95 4.35
CA GLU A 48 -5.19 -2.14 3.19
C GLU A 48 -5.07 -0.88 2.31
N LEU A 49 -5.88 0.15 2.59
CA LEU A 49 -5.91 1.36 1.76
C LEU A 49 -4.55 2.09 1.68
N PRO A 50 -3.71 2.16 2.75
CA PRO A 50 -2.36 2.72 2.64
C PRO A 50 -1.48 1.94 1.66
N LEU A 51 -1.53 0.61 1.69
CA LEU A 51 -0.79 -0.23 0.74
C LEU A 51 -1.34 -0.09 -0.69
N LEU A 52 -2.65 0.03 -0.86
CA LEU A 52 -3.24 0.29 -2.17
C LEU A 52 -2.81 1.64 -2.75
N ALA A 53 -2.64 2.67 -1.91
CA ALA A 53 -2.07 3.94 -2.35
C ALA A 53 -0.62 3.78 -2.85
N VAL A 54 0.20 2.98 -2.18
CA VAL A 54 1.54 2.60 -2.66
C VAL A 54 1.47 1.88 -4.01
N VAL A 55 0.58 0.89 -4.16
CA VAL A 55 0.34 0.21 -5.45
C VAL A 55 -0.04 1.20 -6.53
N GLY A 56 -0.85 2.22 -6.20
CA GLY A 56 -1.24 3.30 -7.11
C GLY A 56 -0.06 4.00 -7.77
N THR A 57 1.07 4.14 -7.06
CA THR A 57 2.30 4.74 -7.63
C THR A 57 2.91 3.91 -8.76
N GLN A 58 2.54 2.64 -8.88
CA GLN A 58 3.04 1.73 -9.91
C GLN A 58 2.04 1.51 -11.06
N LEU A 59 0.81 2.00 -10.91
CA LEU A 59 -0.24 1.90 -11.94
C LEU A 59 -0.13 3.05 -12.94
N PRO A 60 -0.28 2.80 -14.25
CA PRO A 60 -0.23 3.87 -15.26
C PRO A 60 -1.24 5.00 -15.04
N GLY A 61 -2.45 4.69 -14.59
CA GLY A 61 -3.51 5.66 -14.31
C GLY A 61 -3.56 6.11 -12.83
N GLY A 62 -2.70 5.54 -11.98
CA GLY A 62 -2.78 5.81 -10.55
C GLY A 62 -3.98 5.15 -9.84
N ILE A 63 -4.32 5.67 -8.68
CA ILE A 63 -5.46 5.23 -7.87
C ILE A 63 -6.13 6.43 -7.20
N GLU A 64 -7.45 6.41 -7.15
CA GLU A 64 -8.24 7.35 -6.35
C GLU A 64 -9.02 6.58 -5.28
N ILE A 65 -8.89 7.00 -4.03
CA ILE A 65 -9.57 6.43 -2.85
C ILE A 65 -10.49 7.50 -2.29
N ARG A 66 -11.80 7.19 -2.20
CA ARG A 66 -12.82 8.10 -1.68
C ARG A 66 -13.70 7.41 -0.65
N ASP A 67 -14.52 8.17 0.04
CA ASP A 67 -15.46 7.68 1.06
C ASP A 67 -14.74 7.00 2.27
N ALA A 68 -13.47 7.31 2.50
CA ALA A 68 -12.60 6.66 3.48
C ALA A 68 -12.29 7.56 4.71
N THR A 69 -13.22 8.43 5.10
CA THR A 69 -13.04 9.38 6.22
C THR A 69 -12.64 8.69 7.53
N GLU A 70 -13.04 7.43 7.72
CA GLU A 70 -12.69 6.65 8.91
C GLU A 70 -11.17 6.47 9.08
N LEU A 71 -10.38 6.50 8.00
CA LEU A 71 -8.92 6.45 8.06
C LEU A 71 -8.28 7.57 8.87
N ARG A 72 -8.96 8.72 8.99
CA ARG A 72 -8.46 9.85 9.78
C ARG A 72 -8.57 9.64 11.29
N ARG A 73 -9.29 8.59 11.71
CA ARG A 73 -9.57 8.27 13.12
C ARG A 73 -9.02 6.91 13.56
N LYS A 74 -8.09 6.35 12.77
CA LYS A 74 -7.38 5.11 13.12
C LYS A 74 -6.24 5.41 14.12
N GLU A 75 -5.26 4.55 14.22
CA GLU A 75 -4.08 4.71 15.09
C GLU A 75 -3.32 6.00 14.77
N SER A 76 -3.38 6.43 13.52
CA SER A 76 -2.92 7.73 13.03
C SER A 76 -4.00 8.34 12.10
N ASP A 77 -3.83 9.58 11.67
CA ASP A 77 -4.52 10.06 10.46
C ASP A 77 -3.86 9.41 9.24
N ARG A 78 -4.34 8.20 8.88
CA ARG A 78 -3.75 7.39 7.82
C ARG A 78 -3.75 8.08 6.46
N ILE A 79 -4.71 8.98 6.19
CA ILE A 79 -4.74 9.76 4.95
C ILE A 79 -3.56 10.74 4.95
N ASP A 80 -3.45 11.56 5.97
CA ASP A 80 -2.39 12.59 6.08
C ASP A 80 -0.99 11.96 6.05
N VAL A 81 -0.75 10.92 6.87
CA VAL A 81 0.56 10.26 6.95
C VAL A 81 0.91 9.57 5.63
N THR A 82 -0.05 8.89 4.98
CA THR A 82 0.18 8.27 3.66
C THR A 82 0.54 9.31 2.61
N VAL A 83 -0.20 10.43 2.55
CA VAL A 83 0.06 11.52 1.61
C VAL A 83 1.43 12.14 1.82
N LYS A 84 1.81 12.41 3.07
CA LYS A 84 3.12 12.99 3.41
C LYS A 84 4.27 12.07 2.97
N ASN A 85 4.18 10.79 3.31
CA ASN A 85 5.22 9.82 2.96
C ASN A 85 5.33 9.62 1.44
N LEU A 86 4.22 9.47 0.72
CA LEU A 86 4.24 9.34 -0.73
C LEU A 86 4.84 10.58 -1.41
N ARG A 87 4.51 11.78 -0.93
CA ARG A 87 5.11 13.04 -1.43
C ARG A 87 6.61 13.10 -1.13
N ALA A 88 7.05 12.66 0.06
CA ALA A 88 8.46 12.58 0.41
C ALA A 88 9.23 11.64 -0.54
N MET A 89 8.58 10.55 -1.00
CA MET A 89 9.13 9.63 -2.00
C MET A 89 8.97 10.13 -3.46
N GLY A 90 8.51 11.36 -3.68
CA GLY A 90 8.40 11.99 -4.99
C GLY A 90 7.12 11.69 -5.76
N ALA A 91 6.12 11.03 -5.16
CA ALA A 91 4.85 10.79 -5.81
C ALA A 91 3.98 12.05 -5.85
N GLU A 92 3.25 12.22 -6.97
CA GLU A 92 2.21 13.25 -7.08
C GLU A 92 0.93 12.74 -6.44
N VAL A 93 0.54 13.37 -5.33
CA VAL A 93 -0.60 12.92 -4.52
C VAL A 93 -1.49 14.11 -4.18
N GLN A 94 -2.77 13.97 -4.48
CA GLN A 94 -3.82 14.87 -4.04
C GLN A 94 -4.50 14.31 -2.77
N GLU A 95 -4.59 15.14 -1.75
CA GLU A 95 -5.32 14.81 -0.52
C GLU A 95 -6.75 15.33 -0.59
N PHE A 96 -7.70 14.53 -0.10
CA PHE A 96 -9.09 14.91 0.10
C PHE A 96 -9.47 14.73 1.58
N GLU A 97 -10.56 15.33 2.00
CA GLU A 97 -11.09 15.14 3.35
C GLU A 97 -11.41 13.66 3.64
N ASP A 98 -11.92 12.96 2.64
CA ASP A 98 -12.41 11.58 2.68
C ASP A 98 -11.49 10.58 1.96
N GLY A 99 -10.25 10.95 1.60
CA GLY A 99 -9.38 10.06 0.85
C GLY A 99 -8.16 10.74 0.22
N LEU A 100 -7.65 10.12 -0.82
CA LEU A 100 -6.50 10.62 -1.58
C LEU A 100 -6.53 10.14 -3.04
N ALA A 101 -5.80 10.81 -3.92
CA ALA A 101 -5.51 10.32 -5.25
C ALA A 101 -4.01 10.34 -5.52
N VAL A 102 -3.49 9.23 -6.04
CA VAL A 102 -2.12 9.11 -6.55
C VAL A 102 -2.18 9.20 -8.07
N HIS A 103 -1.43 10.13 -8.64
CA HIS A 103 -1.46 10.43 -10.07
C HIS A 103 -0.35 9.68 -10.82
N GLY A 104 -0.77 8.66 -11.58
CA GLY A 104 0.10 7.99 -12.53
C GLY A 104 1.25 7.21 -11.92
N ARG A 105 2.08 6.68 -12.83
CA ARG A 105 3.24 5.89 -12.47
C ARG A 105 4.41 6.79 -12.06
N THR A 106 4.94 6.55 -10.87
CA THR A 106 6.09 7.30 -10.32
C THR A 106 7.23 6.36 -9.98
N GLN A 107 8.45 6.70 -10.38
CA GLN A 107 9.65 6.09 -9.81
C GLN A 107 9.85 6.68 -8.41
N LEU A 108 9.57 5.87 -7.39
CA LEU A 108 9.77 6.30 -6.01
C LEU A 108 11.26 6.50 -5.69
N LEU A 109 11.53 7.47 -4.84
CA LEU A 109 12.86 7.78 -4.32
C LEU A 109 12.96 7.43 -2.85
N GLY A 110 14.16 7.03 -2.41
CA GLY A 110 14.45 6.84 -1.00
C GLY A 110 14.22 8.12 -0.21
N ALA A 111 13.65 8.00 0.98
CA ALA A 111 13.26 9.15 1.80
C ALA A 111 13.24 8.82 3.30
N MET A 112 13.20 9.88 4.12
CA MET A 112 12.85 9.79 5.54
C MET A 112 11.33 9.73 5.64
N LEU A 113 10.81 8.65 6.20
CA LEU A 113 9.39 8.32 6.30
C LEU A 113 8.98 8.25 7.77
N ASP A 114 7.73 8.50 8.06
CA ASP A 114 7.19 8.43 9.41
C ASP A 114 6.00 7.46 9.45
N SER A 115 6.04 6.51 10.37
CA SER A 115 4.92 5.59 10.59
C SER A 115 3.71 6.27 11.27
N GLY A 116 3.93 7.40 11.94
CA GLY A 116 2.93 7.99 12.83
C GLY A 116 2.55 7.08 14.00
N GLY A 117 3.39 6.09 14.34
CA GLY A 117 3.08 5.05 15.33
C GLY A 117 2.08 3.98 14.83
N ASP A 118 1.74 3.99 13.55
CA ASP A 118 0.77 3.08 12.94
C ASP A 118 1.48 1.96 12.16
N HIS A 119 1.28 0.72 12.62
CA HIS A 119 1.90 -0.46 12.04
C HIS A 119 1.52 -0.70 10.56
N ARG A 120 0.30 -0.31 10.15
CA ARG A 120 -0.15 -0.43 8.74
C ARG A 120 0.62 0.52 7.84
N ILE A 121 0.87 1.74 8.31
CA ILE A 121 1.68 2.72 7.59
C ILE A 121 3.13 2.22 7.50
N ALA A 122 3.73 1.81 8.62
CA ALA A 122 5.11 1.30 8.62
C ALA A 122 5.30 0.14 7.63
N MET A 123 4.39 -0.84 7.63
CA MET A 123 4.47 -1.98 6.70
C MET A 123 4.24 -1.57 5.23
N ALA A 124 3.27 -0.70 4.95
CA ALA A 124 3.01 -0.23 3.60
C ALA A 124 4.22 0.51 3.00
N PHE A 125 4.88 1.35 3.81
CA PHE A 125 6.04 2.09 3.34
C PHE A 125 7.34 1.29 3.34
N ALA A 126 7.46 0.22 4.13
CA ALA A 126 8.52 -0.77 3.97
C ALA A 126 8.42 -1.46 2.60
N VAL A 127 7.19 -1.81 2.15
CA VAL A 127 6.96 -2.34 0.81
C VAL A 127 7.25 -1.29 -0.28
N ALA A 128 6.86 -0.02 -0.07
CA ALA A 128 7.17 1.07 -1.00
C ALA A 128 8.69 1.23 -1.19
N ALA A 129 9.46 1.16 -0.10
CA ALA A 129 10.92 1.27 -0.12
C ALA A 129 11.60 0.20 -1.01
N LEU A 130 11.02 -1.01 -1.14
CA LEU A 130 11.54 -2.05 -2.04
C LEU A 130 11.49 -1.64 -3.52
N THR A 131 10.65 -0.71 -3.89
CA THR A 131 10.51 -0.22 -5.27
C THR A 131 11.18 1.13 -5.50
N ALA A 132 11.71 1.73 -4.44
CA ALA A 132 12.35 3.04 -4.50
C ALA A 132 13.81 2.96 -4.98
N THR A 133 14.30 4.05 -5.55
CA THR A 133 15.72 4.24 -5.85
C THR A 133 16.38 4.95 -4.69
N GLY A 134 17.40 4.34 -4.09
CA GLY A 134 18.11 4.85 -2.90
C GLY A 134 17.50 4.32 -1.60
N ASP A 135 18.08 4.75 -0.48
CA ASP A 135 17.75 4.25 0.85
C ASP A 135 16.54 4.98 1.44
N SER A 136 15.73 4.26 2.19
CA SER A 136 14.63 4.83 2.99
C SER A 136 14.82 4.50 4.46
N GLU A 137 14.45 5.42 5.33
CA GLU A 137 14.39 5.20 6.77
C GLU A 137 12.97 5.46 7.26
N ILE A 138 12.43 4.58 8.11
CA ILE A 138 11.06 4.67 8.63
C ILE A 138 11.13 4.91 10.14
N GLY A 139 10.79 6.11 10.55
CA GLY A 139 10.66 6.46 11.97
C GLY A 139 9.49 5.73 12.62
N GLY A 140 9.70 5.21 13.85
CA GLY A 140 8.66 4.51 14.62
C GLY A 140 8.29 3.12 14.07
N ALA A 141 9.18 2.48 13.30
CA ALA A 141 8.91 1.19 12.67
C ALA A 141 8.69 0.04 13.68
N GLU A 142 9.12 0.20 14.93
CA GLU A 142 8.89 -0.77 16.03
C GLU A 142 7.41 -1.03 16.32
N CYS A 143 6.51 -0.11 15.93
CA CYS A 143 5.05 -0.30 16.08
C CYS A 143 4.52 -1.53 15.32
N VAL A 144 5.24 -2.02 14.31
CA VAL A 144 4.90 -3.24 13.54
C VAL A 144 4.81 -4.47 14.44
N SER A 145 5.61 -4.52 15.52
CA SER A 145 5.62 -5.63 16.47
C SER A 145 4.27 -5.88 17.16
N VAL A 146 3.38 -4.90 17.17
CA VAL A 146 2.03 -5.00 17.76
C VAL A 146 1.14 -6.00 17.01
N SER A 147 1.26 -6.07 15.68
CA SER A 147 0.40 -6.92 14.85
C SER A 147 1.16 -7.97 14.06
N PHE A 148 2.41 -7.72 13.70
CA PHE A 148 3.22 -8.63 12.90
C PHE A 148 4.71 -8.58 13.33
N PRO A 149 5.07 -9.21 14.48
CA PRO A 149 6.43 -9.13 15.02
C PRO A 149 7.53 -9.55 14.04
N ASP A 150 7.27 -10.55 13.20
CA ASP A 150 8.24 -11.11 12.26
C ASP A 150 8.25 -10.46 10.89
N PHE A 151 7.52 -9.35 10.70
CA PHE A 151 7.32 -8.73 9.38
C PHE A 151 8.64 -8.39 8.68
N PHE A 152 9.55 -7.71 9.33
CA PHE A 152 10.82 -7.29 8.71
C PHE A 152 11.72 -8.49 8.40
N THR A 153 11.79 -9.48 9.31
CA THR A 153 12.53 -10.73 9.08
C THR A 153 11.98 -11.47 7.85
N LEU A 154 10.65 -11.55 7.74
CA LEU A 154 10.00 -12.15 6.58
C LEU A 154 10.28 -11.35 5.30
N LEU A 155 10.12 -10.03 5.35
CA LEU A 155 10.37 -9.14 4.21
C LEU A 155 11.79 -9.30 3.68
N GLU A 156 12.79 -9.29 4.57
CA GLU A 156 14.20 -9.51 4.20
C GLU A 156 14.43 -10.88 3.55
N SER A 157 13.73 -11.91 4.00
CA SER A 157 13.84 -13.26 3.43
C SER A 157 13.29 -13.38 2.01
N LEU A 158 12.43 -12.47 1.60
CA LEU A 158 11.77 -12.45 0.28
C LEU A 158 12.50 -11.57 -0.73
N VAL A 159 13.42 -10.73 -0.27
CA VAL A 159 14.20 -9.85 -1.15
C VAL A 159 15.45 -10.59 -1.62
N GLU A 160 15.58 -10.82 -2.93
CA GLU A 160 16.81 -11.30 -3.55
C GLU A 160 17.86 -10.16 -3.50
N ARG A 161 19.04 -10.47 -2.97
CA ARG A 161 20.18 -9.55 -2.89
C ARG A 161 21.08 -9.70 -4.11
#